data_8b2f25342d3391294d13c88355143077
#
_entry.id   8b2f25342d3391294d13c88355143077
#
_cell.length_a   1.000
_cell.length_b   1.000
_cell.length_c   1.000
_cell.angle_alpha   90.00
_cell.angle_beta   90.00
_cell.angle_gamma   90.00
#
_symmetry.space_group_name_H-M   'P 1'
#
loop_
_entity.id
_entity.type
_entity.pdbx_description
1 polymer ?
#
loop_
_entity_poly.entity_id
_entity_poly.type
_entity_poly.pdbx_seq_one_letter_code
_entity_poly.pdbx_strand_id
1 'polypeptide(L)'
;MKEALAKTIQVMVGGALGTLARYWLSRWFNTQPWGQVFPYGTLVINVSGSFILGTASVVLLERLGPEYQSWYLLVGTGFCGGYTTFSTFEWETFRLVRDGSWQLALANVLGSVLAGFLGVLLAVILAGRVFPRR
;
A
#
# COMPACT_ATOMS: atom_id res chain seq x y z
N MET A 1 29.17 8.02 -1.65
CA MET A 1 28.36 9.12 -2.22
C MET A 1 27.50 8.67 -3.42
N LYS A 2 28.08 8.05 -4.48
CA LYS A 2 27.32 7.58 -5.66
C LYS A 2 26.24 6.53 -5.31
N GLU A 3 26.55 5.58 -4.44
CA GLU A 3 25.60 4.53 -4.03
C GLU A 3 24.42 5.10 -3.23
N ALA A 4 24.66 6.03 -2.30
CA ALA A 4 23.59 6.70 -1.56
C ALA A 4 22.66 7.50 -2.48
N LEU A 5 23.24 8.19 -3.48
CA LEU A 5 22.48 8.92 -4.48
C LEU A 5 21.60 7.98 -5.32
N ALA A 6 22.14 6.83 -5.76
CA ALA A 6 21.37 5.83 -6.51
C ALA A 6 20.18 5.30 -5.71
N LYS A 7 20.39 4.95 -4.44
CA LYS A 7 19.31 4.52 -3.53
C LYS A 7 18.24 5.61 -3.34
N THR A 8 18.67 6.86 -3.18
CA THR A 8 17.74 8.00 -3.08
C THR A 8 16.89 8.15 -4.34
N ILE A 9 17.51 8.06 -5.53
CA ILE A 9 16.78 8.14 -6.81
C ILE A 9 15.74 7.01 -6.93
N GLN A 10 16.08 5.79 -6.53
CA GLN A 10 15.15 4.66 -6.56
C GLN A 10 13.92 4.93 -5.69
N VAL A 11 14.10 5.41 -4.46
CA VAL A 11 12.99 5.77 -3.58
C VAL A 11 12.16 6.91 -4.16
N MET A 12 12.80 7.94 -4.73
CA MET A 12 12.10 9.06 -5.35
C MET A 12 11.27 8.62 -6.56
N VAL A 13 11.83 7.82 -7.45
CA VAL A 13 11.13 7.30 -8.64
C VAL A 13 9.96 6.41 -8.22
N GLY A 14 10.21 5.45 -7.33
CA GLY A 14 9.15 4.61 -6.79
C GLY A 14 8.05 5.42 -6.12
N GLY A 15 8.41 6.38 -5.27
CA GLY A 15 7.47 7.26 -4.57
C GLY A 15 6.63 8.11 -5.52
N ALA A 16 7.23 8.67 -6.57
CA ALA A 16 6.51 9.43 -7.59
C ALA A 16 5.48 8.54 -8.31
N LEU A 17 5.88 7.35 -8.76
CA LEU A 17 4.98 6.40 -9.42
C LEU A 17 3.85 5.93 -8.49
N GLY A 18 4.17 5.60 -7.25
CA GLY A 18 3.17 5.20 -6.25
C GLY A 18 2.16 6.31 -5.97
N THR A 19 2.62 7.54 -5.78
CA THR A 19 1.76 8.70 -5.56
C THR A 19 0.85 8.99 -6.76
N LEU A 20 1.35 8.88 -7.98
CA LEU A 20 0.54 9.03 -9.20
C LEU A 20 -0.51 7.91 -9.31
N ALA A 21 -0.13 6.65 -9.07
CA ALA A 21 -1.06 5.53 -9.07
C ALA A 21 -2.18 5.74 -8.03
N ARG A 22 -1.83 6.15 -6.80
CA ARG A 22 -2.79 6.50 -5.75
C ARG A 22 -3.72 7.62 -6.18
N TYR A 23 -3.18 8.71 -6.74
CA TYR A 23 -3.97 9.86 -7.17
C TYR A 23 -5.04 9.46 -8.18
N TRP A 24 -4.66 8.73 -9.24
CA TRP A 24 -5.60 8.35 -10.28
C TRP A 24 -6.63 7.32 -9.79
N LEU A 25 -6.20 6.36 -8.96
CA LEU A 25 -7.10 5.35 -8.42
C LEU A 25 -8.10 5.97 -7.44
N SER A 26 -7.64 6.83 -6.51
CA SER A 26 -8.53 7.57 -5.61
C SER A 26 -9.54 8.43 -6.38
N ARG A 27 -9.06 9.14 -7.43
CA ARG A 27 -9.92 9.95 -8.28
C ARG A 27 -11.00 9.12 -8.95
N TRP A 28 -10.64 7.95 -9.50
CA TRP A 28 -11.60 7.05 -10.13
C TRP A 28 -12.66 6.57 -9.14
N PHE A 29 -12.28 6.11 -7.95
CA PHE A 29 -13.22 5.72 -6.91
C PHE A 29 -14.16 6.86 -6.51
N ASN A 30 -13.64 8.07 -6.36
CA ASN A 30 -14.42 9.23 -5.96
C ASN A 30 -15.42 9.73 -7.03
N THR A 31 -15.26 9.32 -8.30
CA THR A 31 -16.27 9.59 -9.35
C THR A 31 -17.45 8.63 -9.31
N GLN A 32 -17.35 7.54 -8.56
CA GLN A 32 -18.43 6.57 -8.44
C GLN A 32 -19.42 6.99 -7.34
N PRO A 33 -20.74 6.85 -7.54
CA PRO A 33 -21.74 7.21 -6.52
C PRO A 33 -21.51 6.51 -5.16
N TRP A 34 -21.15 5.23 -5.18
CA TRP A 34 -20.87 4.44 -3.98
C TRP A 34 -19.55 4.83 -3.30
N GLY A 35 -18.59 5.37 -4.05
CA GLY A 35 -17.31 5.85 -3.52
C GLY A 35 -17.41 7.13 -2.69
N GLN A 36 -18.55 7.83 -2.76
CA GLN A 36 -18.83 9.01 -1.93
C GLN A 36 -19.42 8.66 -0.56
N VAL A 37 -19.99 7.47 -0.42
CA VAL A 37 -20.61 6.99 0.84
C VAL A 37 -19.56 6.39 1.77
N PHE A 38 -18.60 5.67 1.22
CA PHE A 38 -17.55 4.99 1.98
C PHE A 38 -16.21 5.11 1.25
N PRO A 39 -15.05 5.23 1.95
CA PRO A 39 -13.75 5.47 1.35
C PRO A 39 -13.13 4.20 0.73
N TYR A 40 -13.82 3.58 -0.22
CA TYR A 40 -13.34 2.38 -0.90
C TYR A 40 -12.00 2.58 -1.61
N GLY A 41 -11.75 3.78 -2.15
CA GLY A 41 -10.49 4.09 -2.81
C GLY A 41 -9.29 3.91 -1.88
N THR A 42 -9.34 4.51 -0.72
CA THR A 42 -8.30 4.40 0.31
C THR A 42 -8.17 2.97 0.83
N LEU A 43 -9.30 2.28 1.06
CA LEU A 43 -9.29 0.87 1.47
C LEU A 43 -8.55 -0.01 0.44
N VAL A 44 -8.94 0.06 -0.84
CA VAL A 44 -8.33 -0.75 -1.91
C VAL A 44 -6.84 -0.43 -2.08
N ILE A 45 -6.47 0.85 -2.05
CA ILE A 45 -5.09 1.32 -2.15
C ILE A 45 -4.25 0.73 -1.01
N ASN A 46 -4.72 0.83 0.23
CA ASN A 46 -3.95 0.36 1.39
C ASN A 46 -3.86 -1.17 1.43
N VAL A 47 -4.94 -1.89 1.10
CA VAL A 47 -4.94 -3.37 1.04
C VAL A 47 -4.04 -3.89 -0.08
N SER A 48 -4.18 -3.35 -1.31
CA SER A 48 -3.34 -3.75 -2.43
C SER A 48 -1.86 -3.37 -2.23
N GLY A 49 -1.61 -2.19 -1.66
CA GLY A 49 -0.25 -1.76 -1.29
C GLY A 49 0.38 -2.66 -0.23
N SER A 50 -0.39 -3.10 0.77
CA SER A 50 0.04 -4.07 1.78
C SER A 50 0.40 -5.43 1.17
N PHE A 51 -0.40 -5.89 0.21
CA PHE A 51 -0.12 -7.11 -0.55
C PHE A 51 1.16 -6.98 -1.38
N ILE A 52 1.33 -5.89 -2.12
CA ILE A 52 2.53 -5.61 -2.93
C ILE A 52 3.76 -5.54 -2.04
N LEU A 53 3.69 -4.82 -0.90
CA LEU A 53 4.80 -4.71 0.05
C LEU A 53 5.19 -6.06 0.63
N GLY A 54 4.21 -6.87 1.06
CA GLY A 54 4.45 -8.22 1.57
C GLY A 54 5.12 -9.12 0.53
N THR A 55 4.65 -9.08 -0.72
CA THR A 55 5.27 -9.81 -1.83
C THR A 55 6.70 -9.35 -2.09
N ALA A 56 6.94 -8.05 -2.19
CA ALA A 56 8.27 -7.48 -2.42
C ALA A 56 9.23 -7.83 -1.28
N SER A 57 8.77 -7.80 -0.03
CA SER A 57 9.59 -8.16 1.14
C SER A 57 10.04 -9.61 1.08
N VAL A 58 9.11 -10.55 0.85
CA VAL A 58 9.46 -11.97 0.77
C VAL A 58 10.36 -12.25 -0.43
N VAL A 59 9.98 -11.79 -1.62
CA VAL A 59 10.72 -12.13 -2.85
C VAL A 59 12.09 -11.47 -2.88
N LEU A 60 12.15 -10.15 -2.67
CA LEU A 60 13.35 -9.36 -2.90
C LEU A 60 14.33 -9.38 -1.72
N LEU A 61 13.84 -9.54 -0.47
CA LEU A 61 14.72 -9.53 0.71
C LEU A 61 15.03 -10.92 1.23
N GLU A 62 14.04 -11.86 1.20
CA GLU A 62 14.23 -13.16 1.84
C GLU A 62 14.64 -14.28 0.87
N ARG A 63 14.28 -14.16 -0.43
CA ARG A 63 14.46 -15.25 -1.41
C ARG A 63 15.54 -14.99 -2.44
N LEU A 64 15.61 -13.78 -2.99
CA LEU A 64 16.54 -13.46 -4.08
C LEU A 64 17.93 -13.04 -3.60
N GLY A 65 18.02 -12.37 -2.44
CA GLY A 65 19.31 -12.02 -1.85
C GLY A 65 19.66 -10.52 -1.93
N PRO A 66 20.84 -10.14 -1.35
CA PRO A 66 21.19 -8.72 -1.13
C PRO A 66 21.30 -7.88 -2.41
N GLU A 67 21.62 -8.49 -3.54
CA GLU A 67 21.73 -7.81 -4.84
C GLU A 67 20.39 -7.22 -5.32
N TYR A 68 19.27 -7.73 -4.81
CA TYR A 68 17.92 -7.23 -5.14
C TYR A 68 17.41 -6.16 -4.17
N GLN A 69 18.20 -5.76 -3.17
CA GLN A 69 17.82 -4.72 -2.21
C GLN A 69 17.47 -3.39 -2.91
N SER A 70 18.12 -3.07 -4.00
CA SER A 70 17.81 -1.90 -4.82
C SER A 70 16.38 -1.92 -5.37
N TRP A 71 15.92 -3.07 -5.82
CA TRP A 71 14.54 -3.25 -6.28
C TRP A 71 13.54 -3.12 -5.14
N TYR A 72 13.90 -3.59 -3.94
CA TYR A 72 13.05 -3.37 -2.76
C TYR A 72 12.93 -1.89 -2.41
N LEU A 73 14.00 -1.11 -2.51
CA LEU A 73 13.94 0.34 -2.30
C LEU A 73 13.00 1.03 -3.30
N LEU A 74 13.01 0.60 -4.55
CA LEU A 74 12.11 1.13 -5.58
C LEU A 74 10.64 0.76 -5.32
N VAL A 75 10.36 -0.55 -5.10
CA VAL A 75 8.98 -1.07 -5.00
C VAL A 75 8.44 -0.97 -3.58
N GLY A 76 9.15 -1.50 -2.58
CA GLY A 76 8.69 -1.54 -1.19
C GLY A 76 8.69 -0.16 -0.55
N THR A 77 9.87 0.47 -0.47
CA THR A 77 10.02 1.77 0.19
C THR A 77 9.43 2.91 -0.65
N GLY A 78 9.78 2.96 -1.94
CA GLY A 78 9.34 4.03 -2.83
C GLY A 78 7.88 3.89 -3.23
N PHE A 79 7.57 2.92 -4.09
CA PHE A 79 6.24 2.77 -4.65
C PHE A 79 5.16 2.55 -3.58
N CYS A 80 5.30 1.56 -2.70
CA CYS A 80 4.30 1.31 -1.66
C CYS A 80 4.21 2.47 -0.67
N GLY A 81 5.32 3.12 -0.32
CA GLY A 81 5.31 4.31 0.54
C GLY A 81 4.58 5.51 -0.07
N GLY A 82 4.68 5.73 -1.39
CA GLY A 82 3.92 6.75 -2.11
C GLY A 82 2.47 6.34 -2.43
N TYR A 83 2.23 5.04 -2.64
CA TYR A 83 0.93 4.50 -3.03
C TYR A 83 -0.04 4.41 -1.86
N THR A 84 0.38 3.87 -0.70
CA THR A 84 -0.46 3.76 0.50
C THR A 84 -0.59 5.09 1.24
N THR A 85 -1.62 5.24 2.06
CA THR A 85 -1.82 6.46 2.84
C THR A 85 -2.55 6.21 4.15
N PHE A 86 -1.87 6.51 5.26
CA PHE A 86 -2.47 6.49 6.58
C PHE A 86 -3.22 7.80 6.89
N SER A 87 -2.64 8.94 6.52
CA SER A 87 -3.23 10.26 6.83
C SER A 87 -4.59 10.49 6.13
N THR A 88 -4.74 10.02 4.86
CA THR A 88 -6.03 10.08 4.18
C THR A 88 -7.06 9.17 4.85
N PHE A 89 -6.66 7.95 5.23
CA PHE A 89 -7.50 7.02 5.98
C PHE A 89 -8.02 7.64 7.29
N GLU A 90 -7.15 8.28 8.09
CA GLU A 90 -7.53 8.98 9.32
C GLU A 90 -8.51 10.13 9.04
N TRP A 91 -8.23 10.95 8.02
CA TRP A 91 -9.09 12.06 7.66
C TRP A 91 -10.48 11.61 7.20
N GLU A 92 -10.57 10.57 6.39
CA GLU A 92 -11.84 10.01 5.91
C GLU A 92 -12.63 9.37 7.06
N THR A 93 -11.96 8.67 7.98
CA THR A 93 -12.57 8.13 9.19
C THR A 93 -13.14 9.25 10.07
N PHE A 94 -12.37 10.33 10.29
CA PHE A 94 -12.84 11.51 11.03
C PHE A 94 -14.07 12.14 10.37
N ARG A 95 -14.09 12.25 9.05
CA ARG A 95 -15.26 12.78 8.31
C ARG A 95 -16.49 11.94 8.56
N LEU A 96 -16.40 10.62 8.50
CA LEU A 96 -17.51 9.71 8.80
C LEU A 96 -18.03 9.89 10.21
N VAL A 97 -17.16 10.05 11.21
CA VAL A 97 -17.52 10.36 12.60
C VAL A 97 -18.23 11.70 12.68
N ARG A 98 -17.68 12.75 12.13
CA ARG A 98 -18.24 14.11 12.12
C ARG A 98 -19.62 14.18 11.49
N ASP A 99 -19.83 13.40 10.43
CA ASP A 99 -21.11 13.33 9.71
C ASP A 99 -22.11 12.36 10.36
N GLY A 100 -21.81 11.86 11.58
CA GLY A 100 -22.68 10.98 12.38
C GLY A 100 -22.69 9.51 11.93
N SER A 101 -21.89 9.14 10.95
CA SER A 101 -21.82 7.79 10.36
C SER A 101 -20.85 6.86 11.13
N TRP A 102 -21.08 6.71 12.45
CA TRP A 102 -20.19 5.95 13.35
C TRP A 102 -19.96 4.49 12.93
N GLN A 103 -20.99 3.85 12.40
CA GLN A 103 -20.89 2.46 11.91
C GLN A 103 -19.95 2.35 10.73
N LEU A 104 -20.01 3.30 9.77
CA LEU A 104 -19.10 3.34 8.64
C LEU A 104 -17.68 3.71 9.06
N ALA A 105 -17.51 4.61 10.05
CA ALA A 105 -16.22 4.92 10.62
C ALA A 105 -15.57 3.68 11.24
N LEU A 106 -16.30 2.93 12.06
CA LEU A 106 -15.83 1.69 12.67
C LEU A 106 -15.52 0.63 11.60
N ALA A 107 -16.38 0.49 10.59
CA ALA A 107 -16.16 -0.42 9.46
C ALA A 107 -14.90 -0.04 8.66
N ASN A 108 -14.62 1.27 8.47
CA ASN A 108 -13.41 1.73 7.81
C ASN A 108 -12.16 1.35 8.61
N VAL A 109 -12.17 1.58 9.92
CA VAL A 109 -11.01 1.24 10.80
C VAL A 109 -10.76 -0.27 10.81
N LEU A 110 -11.77 -1.05 11.20
CA LEU A 110 -11.62 -2.51 11.31
C LEU A 110 -11.36 -3.16 9.95
N GLY A 111 -12.10 -2.75 8.92
CA GLY A 111 -11.96 -3.27 7.56
C GLY A 111 -10.57 -2.99 6.98
N SER A 112 -10.06 -1.77 7.12
CA SER A 112 -8.73 -1.41 6.61
C SER A 112 -7.62 -2.16 7.32
N VAL A 113 -7.66 -2.26 8.66
CA VAL A 113 -6.63 -2.95 9.44
C VAL A 113 -6.66 -4.45 9.15
N LEU A 114 -7.83 -5.09 9.22
CA LEU A 114 -7.95 -6.53 9.02
C LEU A 114 -7.66 -6.92 7.57
N ALA A 115 -8.25 -6.24 6.59
CA ALA A 115 -8.01 -6.54 5.18
C ALA A 115 -6.56 -6.25 4.76
N GLY A 116 -5.95 -5.18 5.27
CA GLY A 116 -4.54 -4.88 5.04
C GLY A 116 -3.62 -5.97 5.59
N PHE A 117 -3.86 -6.43 6.82
CA PHE A 117 -3.11 -7.52 7.42
C PHE A 117 -3.30 -8.84 6.65
N LEU A 118 -4.54 -9.17 6.26
CA LEU A 118 -4.82 -10.34 5.43
C LEU A 118 -4.14 -10.24 4.06
N GLY A 119 -4.05 -9.05 3.48
CA GLY A 119 -3.30 -8.79 2.26
C GLY A 119 -1.81 -9.14 2.40
N VAL A 120 -1.17 -8.70 3.49
CA VAL A 120 0.23 -9.10 3.80
C VAL A 120 0.34 -10.61 3.98
N LEU A 121 -0.53 -11.21 4.78
CA LEU A 121 -0.52 -12.65 5.05
C LEU A 121 -0.65 -13.47 3.77
N LEU A 122 -1.59 -13.11 2.90
CA LEU A 122 -1.79 -13.75 1.61
C LEU A 122 -0.54 -13.61 0.72
N ALA A 123 0.07 -12.43 0.68
CA ALA A 123 1.30 -12.18 -0.07
C ALA A 123 2.44 -13.10 0.42
N VAL A 124 2.65 -13.20 1.73
CA VAL A 124 3.67 -14.06 2.33
C VAL A 124 3.45 -15.53 1.98
N ILE A 125 2.21 -16.01 2.08
CA ILE A 125 1.85 -17.41 1.76
C ILE A 125 2.10 -17.69 0.28
N LEU A 126 1.60 -16.85 -0.62
CA LEU A 126 1.73 -17.06 -2.06
C LEU A 126 3.19 -16.92 -2.53
N ALA A 127 3.89 -15.87 -2.12
CA ALA A 127 5.29 -15.67 -2.45
C ALA A 127 6.17 -16.82 -1.89
N GLY A 128 5.88 -17.28 -0.68
CA GLY A 128 6.59 -18.41 -0.07
C GLY A 128 6.40 -19.74 -0.80
N ARG A 129 5.24 -19.95 -1.45
CA ARG A 129 4.98 -21.15 -2.28
C ARG A 129 5.66 -21.08 -3.65
N VAL A 130 5.62 -19.91 -4.28
CA VAL A 130 6.18 -19.69 -5.64
C VAL A 130 7.71 -19.63 -5.59
N PHE A 131 8.27 -19.04 -4.54
CA PHE A 131 9.71 -18.88 -4.33
C PHE A 131 10.14 -19.63 -3.07
N PRO A 132 10.35 -20.97 -3.11
CA PRO A 132 10.80 -21.72 -1.94
C PRO A 132 12.19 -21.24 -1.48
N ARG A 133 12.47 -21.39 -0.18
CA ARG A 133 13.82 -21.11 0.35
C ARG A 133 14.84 -22.02 -0.34
N ARG A 134 15.92 -21.42 -0.80
CA ARG A 134 17.10 -22.16 -1.28
C ARG A 134 17.85 -22.71 -0.07
#